data_ddd194caaa32abee391ad0f9c5fae4db
#
_entry.id   ddd194caaa32abee391ad0f9c5fae4db
#
_cell.length_a   1.000
_cell.length_b   1.000
_cell.length_c   1.000
_cell.angle_alpha   90.00
_cell.angle_beta   90.00
_cell.angle_gamma   90.00
#
_symmetry.space_group_name_H-M   'P 1'
#
loop_
_entity.id
_entity.type
_entity.pdbx_description
1 polymer ?
#
loop_
_entity_poly.entity_id
_entity_poly.type
_entity_poly.pdbx_seq_one_letter_code
_entity_poly.pdbx_strand_id
1 'polypeptide(L)'
;MEVRAIHKSARISPLKARDVAREIQGLRVSHALDILNFTPRKAAFLIGKALKSAVANAENNHGLNVDALVVKEATATDGPSFRRFKPRARGSASAIKKRTSHLTVVLSDEVVVDDRQTRAEATKAEKRARKRAKKKAAAATPEPAAEETASEE
;
A
#
# COMPACT_ATOMS: atom_id res chain seq x y z
N MET A 1 6.66 13.70 -16.66
CA MET A 1 5.82 14.88 -16.31
C MET A 1 5.04 14.60 -15.03
N GLU A 2 4.67 15.63 -14.22
CA GLU A 2 3.96 15.41 -12.95
C GLU A 2 2.61 16.09 -12.94
N VAL A 3 1.57 15.37 -12.54
CA VAL A 3 0.20 15.87 -12.43
C VAL A 3 -0.30 15.72 -11.01
N ARG A 4 -0.84 16.79 -10.43
CA ARG A 4 -1.26 16.83 -9.03
C ARG A 4 -2.75 17.08 -8.87
N ALA A 5 -3.39 16.32 -7.97
CA ALA A 5 -4.74 16.59 -7.49
C ALA A 5 -4.76 16.74 -5.96
N ILE A 6 -5.55 17.68 -5.47
CA ILE A 6 -5.67 18.01 -4.05
C ILE A 6 -7.14 17.99 -3.62
N HIS A 7 -7.43 17.17 -2.60
CA HIS A 7 -8.72 17.21 -1.91
C HIS A 7 -8.56 17.92 -0.55
N LYS A 8 -8.98 19.18 -0.47
CA LYS A 8 -8.86 19.99 0.75
C LYS A 8 -9.94 19.65 1.77
N SER A 9 -9.58 19.70 3.07
CA SER A 9 -10.50 19.60 4.23
C SER A 9 -11.36 18.32 4.25
N ALA A 10 -10.82 17.20 3.81
CA ALA A 10 -11.46 15.90 3.87
C ALA A 10 -11.80 15.54 5.33
N ARG A 11 -13.04 15.09 5.60
CA ARG A 11 -13.51 14.76 6.96
C ARG A 11 -13.01 13.40 7.43
N ILE A 12 -11.68 13.30 7.56
CA ILE A 12 -10.97 12.15 8.10
C ILE A 12 -9.74 12.62 8.87
N SER A 13 -9.32 11.86 9.87
CA SER A 13 -8.06 12.13 10.57
C SER A 13 -6.87 11.82 9.64
N PRO A 14 -5.82 12.67 9.60
CA PRO A 14 -4.66 12.46 8.73
C PRO A 14 -3.93 11.15 9.02
N LEU A 15 -3.82 10.71 10.28
CA LEU A 15 -3.21 9.42 10.63
C LEU A 15 -3.90 8.25 9.90
N LYS A 16 -5.24 8.22 9.91
CA LYS A 16 -6.01 7.17 9.22
C LYS A 16 -5.91 7.24 7.69
N ALA A 17 -5.65 8.43 7.15
CA ALA A 17 -5.46 8.61 5.72
C ALA A 17 -4.05 8.24 5.27
N ARG A 18 -3.02 8.50 6.10
CA ARG A 18 -1.62 8.17 5.81
C ARG A 18 -1.39 6.68 5.63
N ASP A 19 -2.07 5.83 6.41
CA ASP A 19 -1.95 4.38 6.29
C ASP A 19 -2.31 3.92 4.87
N VAL A 20 -3.47 4.36 4.36
CA VAL A 20 -3.94 4.01 3.02
C VAL A 20 -3.11 4.72 1.93
N ALA A 21 -2.69 5.97 2.16
CA ALA A 21 -1.87 6.69 1.21
C ALA A 21 -0.52 6.01 0.96
N ARG A 22 0.10 5.42 1.99
CA ARG A 22 1.35 4.66 1.87
C ARG A 22 1.21 3.37 1.08
N GLU A 23 0.02 2.74 1.11
CA GLU A 23 -0.24 1.48 0.40
C GLU A 23 -0.24 1.67 -1.13
N ILE A 24 -0.58 2.87 -1.62
CA ILE A 24 -0.71 3.14 -3.06
C ILE A 24 0.51 3.83 -3.68
N GLN A 25 1.45 4.32 -2.89
CA GLN A 25 2.67 4.98 -3.42
C GLN A 25 3.53 4.00 -4.21
N GLY A 26 4.05 4.42 -5.35
CA GLY A 26 4.90 3.62 -6.22
C GLY A 26 4.14 2.63 -7.12
N LEU A 27 2.80 2.55 -7.02
CA LEU A 27 2.00 1.65 -7.82
C LEU A 27 1.51 2.29 -9.12
N ARG A 28 1.28 1.47 -10.13
CA ARG A 28 0.55 1.89 -11.33
C ARG A 28 -0.87 2.30 -10.95
N VAL A 29 -1.41 3.29 -11.64
CA VAL A 29 -2.73 3.87 -11.34
C VAL A 29 -3.86 2.84 -11.37
N SER A 30 -3.88 1.91 -12.34
CA SER A 30 -4.86 0.82 -12.41
C SER A 30 -4.85 -0.03 -11.14
N HIS A 31 -3.69 -0.50 -10.73
CA HIS A 31 -3.52 -1.32 -9.53
C HIS A 31 -3.84 -0.54 -8.24
N ALA A 32 -3.46 0.74 -8.16
CA ALA A 32 -3.81 1.61 -7.04
C ALA A 32 -5.33 1.79 -6.89
N LEU A 33 -6.06 1.94 -8.01
CA LEU A 33 -7.53 2.01 -8.00
C LEU A 33 -8.17 0.71 -7.50
N ASP A 34 -7.66 -0.44 -7.92
CA ASP A 34 -8.16 -1.74 -7.46
C ASP A 34 -7.97 -1.91 -5.96
N ILE A 35 -6.78 -1.64 -5.43
CA ILE A 35 -6.51 -1.68 -3.99
C ILE A 35 -7.46 -0.77 -3.22
N LEU A 36 -7.66 0.47 -3.70
CA LEU A 36 -8.57 1.42 -3.05
C LEU A 36 -10.03 0.96 -3.08
N ASN A 37 -10.48 0.30 -4.14
CA ASN A 37 -11.84 -0.24 -4.25
C ASN A 37 -12.07 -1.41 -3.27
N PHE A 38 -11.07 -2.27 -3.07
CA PHE A 38 -11.15 -3.41 -2.15
C PHE A 38 -10.92 -3.05 -0.69
N THR A 39 -10.31 -1.89 -0.40
CA THR A 39 -10.02 -1.45 0.97
C THR A 39 -11.26 -0.91 1.66
N PRO A 40 -11.83 -1.56 2.70
CA PRO A 40 -13.06 -1.14 3.36
C PRO A 40 -12.84 0.01 4.36
N ARG A 41 -12.12 1.06 3.94
CA ARG A 41 -11.81 2.22 4.76
C ARG A 41 -12.34 3.50 4.11
N LYS A 42 -12.91 4.41 4.92
CA LYS A 42 -13.34 5.73 4.43
C LYS A 42 -12.22 6.51 3.74
N ALA A 43 -10.97 6.33 4.18
CA ALA A 43 -9.80 6.95 3.56
C ALA A 43 -9.66 6.55 2.10
N ALA A 44 -9.81 5.25 1.79
CA ALA A 44 -9.69 4.71 0.44
C ALA A 44 -10.68 5.36 -0.53
N PHE A 45 -11.93 5.52 -0.12
CA PHE A 45 -12.94 6.22 -0.92
C PHE A 45 -12.57 7.69 -1.23
N LEU A 46 -12.05 8.42 -0.23
CA LEU A 46 -11.68 9.83 -0.42
C LEU A 46 -10.42 9.99 -1.26
N ILE A 47 -9.42 9.13 -1.05
CA ILE A 47 -8.19 9.09 -1.84
C ILE A 47 -8.49 8.63 -3.27
N GLY A 48 -9.37 7.63 -3.44
CA GLY A 48 -9.82 7.17 -4.76
C GLY A 48 -10.46 8.27 -5.59
N LYS A 49 -11.24 9.15 -4.97
CA LYS A 49 -11.78 10.34 -5.67
C LYS A 49 -10.67 11.32 -6.10
N ALA A 50 -9.68 11.56 -5.23
CA ALA A 50 -8.55 12.41 -5.56
C ALA A 50 -7.70 11.79 -6.68
N LEU A 51 -7.47 10.48 -6.65
CA LEU A 51 -6.75 9.75 -7.68
C LEU A 51 -7.47 9.80 -9.03
N LYS A 52 -8.78 9.55 -9.06
CA LYS A 52 -9.59 9.69 -10.29
C LYS A 52 -9.53 11.10 -10.87
N SER A 53 -9.54 12.13 -10.03
CA SER A 53 -9.37 13.51 -10.46
C SER A 53 -7.98 13.78 -11.03
N ALA A 54 -6.93 13.19 -10.43
CA ALA A 54 -5.56 13.30 -10.95
C ALA A 54 -5.42 12.63 -12.33
N VAL A 55 -6.03 11.46 -12.52
CA VAL A 55 -6.06 10.75 -13.81
C VAL A 55 -6.76 11.58 -14.87
N ALA A 56 -7.96 12.10 -14.57
CA ALA A 56 -8.69 12.95 -15.50
C ALA A 56 -7.91 14.24 -15.87
N ASN A 57 -7.17 14.82 -14.91
CA ASN A 57 -6.30 15.96 -15.20
C ASN A 57 -5.12 15.57 -16.10
N ALA A 58 -4.54 14.38 -15.91
CA ALA A 58 -3.45 13.87 -16.73
C ALA A 58 -3.89 13.62 -18.17
N GLU A 59 -5.05 13.01 -18.33
CA GLU A 59 -5.63 12.70 -19.64
C GLU A 59 -6.09 13.96 -20.39
N ASN A 60 -6.95 14.77 -19.76
CA ASN A 60 -7.60 15.90 -20.44
C ASN A 60 -6.69 17.12 -20.61
N ASN A 61 -5.83 17.43 -19.62
CA ASN A 61 -5.01 18.65 -19.64
C ASN A 61 -3.61 18.42 -20.23
N HIS A 62 -3.09 17.20 -20.11
CA HIS A 62 -1.72 16.88 -20.49
C HIS A 62 -1.62 15.80 -21.57
N GLY A 63 -2.72 15.16 -21.95
CA GLY A 63 -2.75 14.12 -23.00
C GLY A 63 -1.88 12.90 -22.67
N LEU A 64 -1.68 12.62 -21.38
CA LEU A 64 -0.84 11.50 -20.93
C LEU A 64 -1.61 10.18 -21.02
N ASN A 65 -0.89 9.11 -21.36
CA ASN A 65 -1.47 7.77 -21.37
C ASN A 65 -1.68 7.25 -19.95
N VAL A 66 -2.93 6.95 -19.61
CA VAL A 66 -3.35 6.48 -18.28
C VAL A 66 -2.63 5.19 -17.85
N ASP A 67 -2.37 4.28 -18.80
CA ASP A 67 -1.72 2.99 -18.52
C ASP A 67 -0.25 3.12 -18.12
N ALA A 68 0.39 4.22 -18.52
CA ALA A 68 1.79 4.51 -18.17
C ALA A 68 1.93 5.25 -16.83
N LEU A 69 0.83 5.78 -16.27
CA LEU A 69 0.87 6.59 -15.06
C LEU A 69 1.15 5.76 -13.80
N VAL A 70 2.01 6.32 -12.95
CA VAL A 70 2.38 5.77 -11.63
C VAL A 70 2.09 6.80 -10.55
N VAL A 71 1.66 6.34 -9.38
CA VAL A 71 1.47 7.18 -8.20
C VAL A 71 2.84 7.48 -7.59
N LYS A 72 3.41 8.64 -7.92
CA LYS A 72 4.70 9.08 -7.38
C LYS A 72 4.60 9.35 -5.88
N GLU A 73 3.60 10.13 -5.48
CA GLU A 73 3.42 10.56 -4.11
C GLU A 73 1.92 10.60 -3.74
N ALA A 74 1.60 10.09 -2.56
CA ALA A 74 0.29 10.24 -1.96
C ALA A 74 0.46 10.69 -0.50
N THR A 75 0.09 11.93 -0.18
CA THR A 75 0.27 12.52 1.13
C THR A 75 -1.03 12.95 1.78
N ALA A 76 -1.04 12.87 3.11
CA ALA A 76 -2.13 13.37 3.92
C ALA A 76 -1.58 14.31 5.00
N THR A 77 -1.86 15.59 4.85
CA THR A 77 -1.47 16.65 5.78
C THR A 77 -2.61 17.03 6.71
N ASP A 78 -2.29 17.64 7.84
CA ASP A 78 -3.28 18.08 8.81
C ASP A 78 -4.09 19.26 8.27
N GLY A 79 -5.42 19.16 8.39
CA GLY A 79 -6.35 20.25 8.09
C GLY A 79 -6.94 20.87 9.37
N PRO A 80 -7.84 21.85 9.24
CA PRO A 80 -8.50 22.50 10.35
C PRO A 80 -9.27 21.49 11.20
N SER A 81 -9.23 21.68 12.54
CA SER A 81 -9.95 20.81 13.48
C SER A 81 -11.16 21.55 14.05
N PHE A 82 -12.32 20.93 14.00
CA PHE A 82 -13.54 21.44 14.62
C PHE A 82 -13.62 20.99 16.07
N ARG A 83 -13.77 21.92 16.99
CA ARG A 83 -14.01 21.62 18.39
C ARG A 83 -15.49 21.31 18.64
N ARG A 84 -15.76 20.31 19.45
CA ARG A 84 -17.10 19.90 19.89
C ARG A 84 -17.05 19.54 21.36
N PHE A 85 -18.17 19.61 22.04
CA PHE A 85 -18.28 19.24 23.44
C PHE A 85 -19.17 18.01 23.57
N LYS A 86 -18.82 17.14 24.51
CA LYS A 86 -19.65 16.03 24.93
C LYS A 86 -19.98 16.20 26.40
N PRO A 87 -21.28 16.26 26.78
CA PRO A 87 -21.68 16.33 28.18
C PRO A 87 -21.24 15.05 28.89
N ARG A 88 -20.82 15.21 30.15
CA ARG A 88 -20.37 14.15 31.03
C ARG A 88 -21.16 14.21 32.33
N ALA A 89 -20.91 13.22 33.22
CA ALA A 89 -21.53 13.18 34.55
C ALA A 89 -21.23 14.45 35.38
N ARG A 90 -22.10 14.74 36.32
CA ARG A 90 -22.00 15.86 37.27
C ARG A 90 -21.89 17.26 36.59
N GLY A 91 -22.58 17.44 35.44
CA GLY A 91 -22.58 18.72 34.73
C GLY A 91 -21.28 19.11 34.05
N SER A 92 -20.27 18.22 34.04
CA SER A 92 -19.02 18.49 33.33
C SER A 92 -19.15 18.29 31.81
N ALA A 93 -18.25 18.88 31.02
CA ALA A 93 -18.18 18.71 29.57
C ALA A 93 -16.74 18.40 29.14
N SER A 94 -16.59 17.42 28.24
CA SER A 94 -15.28 17.10 27.64
C SER A 94 -15.20 17.57 26.20
N ALA A 95 -14.06 18.18 25.84
CA ALA A 95 -13.82 18.64 24.46
C ALA A 95 -13.49 17.49 23.52
N ILE A 96 -14.08 17.51 22.31
CA ILE A 96 -13.80 16.56 21.23
C ILE A 96 -13.27 17.34 20.03
N LYS A 97 -12.14 16.88 19.45
CA LYS A 97 -11.60 17.43 18.19
C LYS A 97 -12.04 16.56 17.01
N LYS A 98 -12.83 17.13 16.09
CA LYS A 98 -13.14 16.52 14.78
C LYS A 98 -12.07 16.97 13.79
N ARG A 99 -11.06 16.12 13.58
CA ARG A 99 -9.92 16.41 12.69
C ARG A 99 -10.33 16.29 11.23
N THR A 100 -9.75 17.14 10.38
CA THR A 100 -9.79 17.04 8.92
C THR A 100 -8.37 16.88 8.38
N SER A 101 -8.25 16.51 7.12
CA SER A 101 -6.97 16.37 6.43
C SER A 101 -7.04 16.93 5.02
N HIS A 102 -5.90 17.31 4.48
CA HIS A 102 -5.72 17.58 3.05
C HIS A 102 -5.06 16.37 2.42
N LEU A 103 -5.65 15.86 1.35
CA LEU A 103 -5.14 14.71 0.61
C LEU A 103 -4.55 15.21 -0.70
N THR A 104 -3.29 14.91 -0.94
CA THR A 104 -2.59 15.26 -2.18
C THR A 104 -2.12 13.98 -2.85
N VAL A 105 -2.40 13.85 -4.15
CA VAL A 105 -1.93 12.76 -4.99
C VAL A 105 -1.16 13.36 -6.17
N VAL A 106 0.05 12.88 -6.39
CA VAL A 106 0.92 13.25 -7.50
C VAL A 106 1.12 12.03 -8.38
N LEU A 107 0.79 12.15 -9.65
CA LEU A 107 1.04 11.15 -10.68
C LEU A 107 2.25 11.55 -11.51
N SER A 108 3.01 10.58 -11.96
CA SER A 108 4.14 10.74 -12.88
C SER A 108 4.03 9.70 -14.00
N ASP A 109 4.49 10.04 -15.20
CA ASP A 109 4.68 9.13 -16.32
C ASP A 109 6.04 8.42 -16.27
N GLU A 110 6.96 8.90 -15.43
CA GLU A 110 8.22 8.22 -15.17
C GLU A 110 7.98 6.98 -14.30
N VAL A 111 8.43 5.83 -14.77
CA VAL A 111 8.32 4.56 -14.02
C VAL A 111 9.26 4.63 -12.82
N VAL A 112 8.76 5.14 -11.71
CA VAL A 112 9.38 4.91 -10.42
C VAL A 112 8.99 3.51 -9.99
N VAL A 113 9.80 2.51 -10.39
CA VAL A 113 9.66 1.15 -9.89
C VAL A 113 9.93 1.23 -8.39
N ASP A 114 8.90 1.00 -7.58
CA ASP A 114 9.10 0.94 -6.13
C ASP A 114 9.94 -0.31 -5.83
N ASP A 115 11.23 -0.12 -5.53
CA ASP A 115 12.20 -1.18 -5.19
C ASP A 115 11.71 -2.11 -4.07
N ARG A 116 10.69 -1.69 -3.32
CA ARG A 116 10.08 -2.49 -2.26
C ARG A 116 9.32 -3.71 -2.78
N GLN A 117 8.61 -3.59 -3.91
CA GLN A 117 7.85 -4.72 -4.48
C GLN A 117 8.79 -5.69 -5.17
N THR A 118 9.72 -5.21 -5.99
CA THR A 118 10.76 -6.03 -6.61
C THR A 118 11.63 -6.72 -5.57
N ARG A 119 11.99 -6.04 -4.47
CA ARG A 119 12.75 -6.60 -3.35
C ARG A 119 11.95 -7.65 -2.57
N ALA A 120 10.64 -7.42 -2.35
CA ALA A 120 9.78 -8.40 -1.68
C ALA A 120 9.53 -9.65 -2.55
N GLU A 121 9.38 -9.49 -3.87
CA GLU A 121 9.25 -10.60 -4.81
C GLU A 121 10.58 -11.37 -4.97
N ALA A 122 11.71 -10.69 -5.03
CA ALA A 122 13.04 -11.29 -5.07
C ALA A 122 13.30 -12.12 -3.80
N THR A 123 13.02 -11.57 -2.62
CA THR A 123 13.19 -12.32 -1.35
C THR A 123 12.24 -13.52 -1.24
N LYS A 124 11.02 -13.41 -1.78
CA LYS A 124 10.05 -14.52 -1.81
C LYS A 124 10.45 -15.61 -2.81
N ALA A 125 10.99 -15.21 -3.96
CA ALA A 125 11.54 -16.13 -4.95
C ALA A 125 12.77 -16.87 -4.42
N GLU A 126 13.69 -16.15 -3.76
CA GLU A 126 14.89 -16.73 -3.13
C GLU A 126 14.53 -17.73 -2.01
N LYS A 127 13.58 -17.39 -1.14
CA LYS A 127 13.07 -18.31 -0.11
C LYS A 127 12.43 -19.57 -0.71
N ARG A 128 11.70 -19.44 -1.83
CA ARG A 128 11.13 -20.58 -2.55
C ARG A 128 12.21 -21.45 -3.20
N ALA A 129 13.22 -20.85 -3.82
CA ALA A 129 14.36 -21.56 -4.41
C ALA A 129 15.16 -22.31 -3.34
N ARG A 130 15.44 -21.68 -2.20
CA ARG A 130 16.14 -22.31 -1.06
C ARG A 130 15.36 -23.48 -0.46
N LYS A 131 14.02 -23.35 -0.37
CA LYS A 131 13.15 -24.44 0.11
C LYS A 131 13.12 -25.62 -0.89
N ARG A 132 13.12 -25.35 -2.20
CA ARG A 132 13.20 -26.39 -3.25
C ARG A 132 14.57 -27.10 -3.24
N ALA A 133 15.67 -26.35 -3.09
CA ALA A 133 17.01 -26.89 -3.00
C ALA A 133 17.17 -27.80 -1.76
N LYS A 134 16.67 -27.35 -0.59
CA LYS A 134 16.70 -28.15 0.64
C LYS A 134 15.87 -29.43 0.53
N LYS A 135 14.71 -29.38 -0.15
CA LYS A 135 13.88 -30.57 -0.39
C LYS A 135 14.55 -31.54 -1.35
N LYS A 136 15.29 -31.04 -2.37
CA LYS A 136 16.04 -31.86 -3.32
C LYS A 136 17.26 -32.52 -2.67
N ALA A 137 17.95 -31.79 -1.78
CA ALA A 137 19.07 -32.30 -1.00
C ALA A 137 18.65 -33.41 0.00
N ALA A 138 17.49 -33.23 0.66
CA ALA A 138 16.92 -34.20 1.58
C ALA A 138 16.41 -35.49 0.88
N ALA A 139 16.07 -35.40 -0.42
CA ALA A 139 15.66 -36.54 -1.22
C ALA A 139 16.84 -37.29 -1.88
N ALA A 140 18.05 -36.73 -1.78
CA ALA A 140 19.27 -37.32 -2.39
C ALA A 140 20.20 -38.01 -1.38
N THR A 141 19.77 -38.20 -0.12
CA THR A 141 20.53 -38.98 0.84
C THR A 141 20.20 -40.47 0.63
N PRO A 142 21.12 -41.31 0.12
CA PRO A 142 20.88 -42.76 0.02
C PRO A 142 20.89 -43.34 1.43
N GLU A 143 19.93 -44.25 1.65
CA GLU A 143 19.86 -45.13 2.79
C GLU A 143 21.19 -45.92 2.95
N PRO A 144 21.80 -46.02 4.13
CA PRO A 144 22.94 -46.91 4.31
C PRO A 144 22.46 -48.35 4.26
N ALA A 145 23.02 -49.11 3.31
CA ALA A 145 22.85 -50.53 3.20
C ALA A 145 23.20 -51.24 4.53
N ALA A 146 22.28 -52.03 5.03
CA ALA A 146 22.54 -52.98 6.11
C ALA A 146 23.51 -54.04 5.63
N GLU A 147 24.72 -54.07 6.15
CA GLU A 147 25.66 -55.19 6.04
C GLU A 147 25.15 -56.36 6.89
N GLU A 148 24.76 -57.44 6.20
CA GLU A 148 24.73 -58.79 6.75
C GLU A 148 26.14 -59.21 7.17
N THR A 149 26.34 -59.46 8.43
CA THR A 149 27.46 -60.33 8.87
C THR A 149 26.88 -61.62 9.35
N ALA A 150 26.92 -62.59 8.45
CA ALA A 150 26.98 -64.00 8.84
C ALA A 150 28.39 -64.29 9.36
N SER A 151 28.49 -64.84 10.48
CA SER A 151 29.70 -65.54 10.94
C SER A 151 29.30 -66.83 11.63
N GLU A 152 29.81 -67.87 11.02
CA GLU A 152 29.98 -69.21 11.51
C GLU A 152 30.68 -69.27 12.90
N GLU A 153 30.29 -70.13 13.70
CA GLU A 153 30.77 -71.25 14.53
C GLU A 153 29.98 -71.47 15.79
#